data_44f0c2da3f057c40a5b0033e582d6cb0
#
_entry.id   44f0c2da3f057c40a5b0033e582d6cb0
#
_cell.length_a   1.000
_cell.length_b   1.000
_cell.length_c   1.000
_cell.angle_alpha   90.00
_cell.angle_beta   90.00
_cell.angle_gamma   90.00
#
_symmetry.space_group_name_H-M   'P 1'
#
loop_
_entity.id
_entity.type
_entity.pdbx_description
1 polymer ?
#
loop_
_entity_poly.entity_id
_entity_poly.type
_entity_poly.pdbx_seq_one_letter_code
_entity_poly.pdbx_strand_id
1 'polypeptide(L)'
;MTLLIFGGTGTLGRQIVRKALENGFQVRCVVRNKRAANFLKEWGAELVFGDLTIPETLPLSFQGVTAIIDASTTKPDDNNTLIAVDWYGKLLLLELSKYTKLKRFIFLSILNSEKYPDIALMKMKYQIEKLLKISGIPFTIFKYAGFFQALINQYAIPILEQNAVIITSESPKLAYIDTQDAAFLCIKSLSIQTTRDKIFTTGSSQVWKSEEIIELCEKLSGQKAKTQMVSLLSLRILRQITGFFAWSLKISERLAFVELINNNQMYMSSIINTYRALDIKPTEMLELDFYLREYFEMMLNTLENLNAGQIKKNSSYLIKKL
;
A
#
# COMPACT_ATOMS: atom_id res chain seq x y z
N MET A 1 15.34 -18.80 7.41
CA MET A 1 13.89 -18.65 7.64
C MET A 1 13.25 -18.40 6.29
N THR A 2 12.26 -19.22 5.88
CA THR A 2 11.58 -19.12 4.58
C THR A 2 10.31 -18.29 4.75
N LEU A 3 10.25 -17.15 4.06
CA LEU A 3 9.08 -16.26 4.04
C LEU A 3 8.24 -16.54 2.80
N LEU A 4 6.95 -16.81 3.00
CA LEU A 4 5.96 -16.87 1.92
C LEU A 4 5.26 -15.52 1.80
N ILE A 5 5.38 -14.87 0.65
CA ILE A 5 4.84 -13.54 0.42
C ILE A 5 3.74 -13.61 -0.64
N PHE A 6 2.54 -13.18 -0.26
CA PHE A 6 1.42 -12.92 -1.16
C PHE A 6 1.39 -11.44 -1.55
N GLY A 7 1.07 -11.14 -2.81
CA GLY A 7 1.04 -9.77 -3.30
C GLY A 7 2.41 -9.15 -3.57
N GLY A 8 3.48 -9.96 -3.71
CA GLY A 8 4.86 -9.51 -3.95
C GLY A 8 5.07 -8.62 -5.17
N THR A 9 4.16 -8.63 -6.15
CA THR A 9 4.20 -7.74 -7.33
C THR A 9 3.53 -6.38 -7.09
N GLY A 10 2.85 -6.20 -5.95
CA GLY A 10 2.19 -4.94 -5.58
C GLY A 10 3.18 -3.87 -5.11
N THR A 11 2.69 -2.62 -4.92
CA THR A 11 3.52 -1.48 -4.54
C THR A 11 4.25 -1.71 -3.21
N LEU A 12 3.55 -2.12 -2.16
CA LEU A 12 4.17 -2.47 -0.88
C LEU A 12 4.85 -3.84 -0.93
N GLY A 13 4.20 -4.83 -1.57
CA GLY A 13 4.71 -6.20 -1.59
C GLY A 13 6.11 -6.33 -2.20
N ARG A 14 6.42 -5.58 -3.28
CA ARG A 14 7.76 -5.57 -3.88
C ARG A 14 8.82 -5.03 -2.93
N GLN A 15 8.49 -4.04 -2.12
CA GLN A 15 9.42 -3.50 -1.11
C GLN A 15 9.64 -4.50 0.03
N ILE A 16 8.58 -5.23 0.42
CA ILE A 16 8.70 -6.32 1.41
C ILE A 16 9.62 -7.42 0.88
N VAL A 17 9.46 -7.85 -0.37
CA VAL A 17 10.33 -8.85 -1.00
C VAL A 17 11.79 -8.39 -1.00
N ARG A 18 12.03 -7.17 -1.48
CA ARG A 18 13.37 -6.57 -1.52
C ARG A 18 13.99 -6.52 -0.12
N LYS A 19 13.27 -5.93 0.85
CA LYS A 19 13.74 -5.80 2.21
C LYS A 19 14.00 -7.16 2.89
N ALA A 20 13.18 -8.17 2.60
CA ALA A 20 13.38 -9.52 3.11
C ALA A 20 14.66 -10.16 2.56
N LEU A 21 14.92 -10.03 1.26
CA LEU A 21 16.15 -10.53 0.62
C LEU A 21 17.39 -9.81 1.14
N GLU A 22 17.34 -8.48 1.29
CA GLU A 22 18.41 -7.67 1.88
C GLU A 22 18.77 -8.11 3.32
N ASN A 23 17.79 -8.63 4.07
CA ASN A 23 17.99 -9.15 5.42
C ASN A 23 18.31 -10.67 5.47
N GLY A 24 18.64 -11.28 4.33
CA GLY A 24 19.09 -12.67 4.24
C GLY A 24 18.00 -13.73 4.41
N PHE A 25 16.72 -13.36 4.29
CA PHE A 25 15.63 -14.34 4.30
C PHE A 25 15.56 -15.09 2.96
N GLN A 26 15.20 -16.37 3.03
CA GLN A 26 14.74 -17.10 1.85
C GLN A 26 13.31 -16.63 1.54
N VAL A 27 13.09 -16.10 0.36
CA VAL A 27 11.79 -15.52 -0.02
C VAL A 27 11.14 -16.35 -1.10
N ARG A 28 9.91 -16.79 -0.84
CA ARG A 28 9.03 -17.43 -1.81
C ARG A 28 7.85 -16.51 -2.06
N CYS A 29 7.62 -16.14 -3.34
CA CYS A 29 6.51 -15.31 -3.78
C CYS A 29 5.45 -16.14 -4.49
N VAL A 30 4.21 -16.08 -4.01
CA VAL A 30 3.06 -16.63 -4.73
C VAL A 30 2.62 -15.62 -5.77
N VAL A 31 2.60 -16.03 -7.03
CA VAL A 31 2.32 -15.16 -8.17
C VAL A 31 1.37 -15.83 -9.17
N ARG A 32 0.40 -15.06 -9.69
CA ARG A 32 -0.54 -15.51 -10.73
C ARG A 32 0.08 -15.54 -12.13
N ASN A 33 1.09 -14.71 -12.34
CA ASN A 33 1.81 -14.61 -13.61
C ASN A 33 3.32 -14.56 -13.36
N LYS A 34 4.01 -15.68 -13.60
CA LYS A 34 5.46 -15.77 -13.39
C LYS A 34 6.25 -14.84 -14.31
N ARG A 35 5.77 -14.61 -15.56
CA ARG A 35 6.47 -13.73 -16.51
C ARG A 35 6.44 -12.28 -16.02
N ALA A 36 5.28 -11.78 -15.62
CA ALA A 36 5.14 -10.43 -15.08
C ALA A 36 5.87 -10.23 -13.74
N ALA A 37 6.14 -11.32 -13.01
CA ALA A 37 6.85 -11.31 -11.73
C ALA A 37 8.35 -11.64 -11.85
N ASN A 38 8.91 -11.77 -13.07
CA ASN A 38 10.29 -12.22 -13.29
C ASN A 38 11.33 -11.34 -12.57
N PHE A 39 11.07 -10.05 -12.43
CA PHE A 39 11.95 -9.14 -11.71
C PHE A 39 12.17 -9.56 -10.24
N LEU A 40 11.18 -10.20 -9.59
CA LEU A 40 11.34 -10.73 -8.23
C LEU A 40 12.31 -11.91 -8.20
N LYS A 41 12.31 -12.74 -9.26
CA LYS A 41 13.27 -13.84 -9.42
C LYS A 41 14.69 -13.30 -9.64
N GLU A 42 14.82 -12.24 -10.43
CA GLU A 42 16.11 -11.57 -10.66
C GLU A 42 16.68 -10.99 -9.36
N TRP A 43 15.84 -10.58 -8.44
CA TRP A 43 16.25 -10.14 -7.09
C TRP A 43 16.65 -11.29 -6.16
N GLY A 44 16.32 -12.55 -6.51
CA GLY A 44 16.64 -13.75 -5.74
C GLY A 44 15.47 -14.46 -5.07
N ALA A 45 14.22 -14.05 -5.34
CA ALA A 45 13.04 -14.72 -4.80
C ALA A 45 12.66 -15.97 -5.61
N GLU A 46 12.22 -17.02 -4.91
CA GLU A 46 11.56 -18.18 -5.53
C GLU A 46 10.14 -17.80 -5.97
N LEU A 47 9.78 -18.06 -7.23
CA LEU A 47 8.43 -17.83 -7.74
C LEU A 47 7.64 -19.14 -7.80
N VAL A 48 6.54 -19.21 -7.04
CA VAL A 48 5.59 -20.31 -7.09
C VAL A 48 4.28 -19.82 -7.72
N PHE A 49 3.73 -20.60 -8.65
CA PHE A 49 2.42 -20.29 -9.18
C PHE A 49 1.34 -20.53 -8.10
N GLY A 50 0.42 -19.60 -7.96
CA GLY A 50 -0.74 -19.73 -7.09
C GLY A 50 -1.69 -18.53 -7.23
N ASP A 51 -2.97 -18.82 -7.11
CA ASP A 51 -4.03 -17.82 -7.13
C ASP A 51 -4.94 -18.02 -5.91
N LEU A 52 -5.19 -16.94 -5.17
CA LEU A 52 -6.07 -16.95 -3.99
C LEU A 52 -7.52 -17.33 -4.33
N THR A 53 -7.91 -17.22 -5.61
CA THR A 53 -9.23 -17.60 -6.09
C THR A 53 -9.30 -19.03 -6.60
N ILE A 54 -8.17 -19.75 -6.63
CA ILE A 54 -8.06 -21.15 -7.09
C ILE A 54 -7.33 -21.95 -5.98
N PRO A 55 -8.10 -22.51 -5.01
CA PRO A 55 -7.57 -23.14 -3.81
C PRO A 55 -6.50 -24.21 -4.06
N GLU A 56 -6.66 -25.01 -5.10
CA GLU A 56 -5.81 -26.17 -5.43
C GLU A 56 -4.38 -25.74 -5.77
N THR A 57 -4.17 -24.48 -6.11
CA THR A 57 -2.85 -23.95 -6.50
C THR A 57 -1.96 -23.60 -5.32
N LEU A 58 -2.50 -23.52 -4.09
CA LEU A 58 -1.79 -22.94 -2.95
C LEU A 58 -1.03 -23.95 -2.07
N PRO A 59 -1.50 -25.19 -1.82
CA PRO A 59 -0.91 -26.07 -0.79
C PRO A 59 0.59 -26.28 -0.93
N LEU A 60 1.10 -26.47 -2.14
CA LEU A 60 2.54 -26.67 -2.39
C LEU A 60 3.38 -25.45 -2.00
N SER A 61 2.83 -24.24 -2.08
CA SER A 61 3.55 -23.02 -1.72
C SER A 61 3.88 -22.94 -0.24
N PHE A 62 3.13 -23.64 0.62
CA PHE A 62 3.30 -23.64 2.08
C PHE A 62 4.38 -24.59 2.58
N GLN A 63 4.92 -25.48 1.73
CA GLN A 63 5.93 -26.45 2.16
C GLN A 63 7.22 -25.78 2.64
N GLY A 64 7.65 -26.11 3.86
CA GLY A 64 8.86 -25.56 4.48
C GLY A 64 8.80 -24.08 4.85
N VAL A 65 7.62 -23.45 4.79
CA VAL A 65 7.41 -22.05 5.16
C VAL A 65 7.45 -21.88 6.68
N THR A 66 8.11 -20.83 7.12
CA THR A 66 8.22 -20.49 8.54
C THR A 66 7.47 -19.23 8.92
N ALA A 67 7.26 -18.32 7.97
CA ALA A 67 6.39 -17.15 8.17
C ALA A 67 5.70 -16.75 6.87
N ILE A 68 4.56 -16.07 7.01
CA ILE A 68 3.75 -15.57 5.90
C ILE A 68 3.63 -14.06 6.04
N ILE A 69 3.71 -13.35 4.91
CA ILE A 69 3.37 -11.94 4.82
C ILE A 69 2.30 -11.78 3.73
N ASP A 70 1.12 -11.36 4.16
CA ASP A 70 0.01 -11.13 3.25
C ASP A 70 -0.12 -9.63 2.91
N ALA A 71 0.46 -9.25 1.77
CA ALA A 71 0.35 -7.94 1.15
C ALA A 71 -0.60 -7.94 -0.07
N SER A 72 -1.39 -9.01 -0.22
CA SER A 72 -2.30 -9.12 -1.36
C SER A 72 -3.62 -8.43 -1.09
N THR A 73 -4.15 -7.79 -2.13
CA THR A 73 -5.47 -7.18 -2.18
C THR A 73 -5.89 -7.05 -3.64
N THR A 74 -7.19 -6.91 -3.88
CA THR A 74 -7.73 -6.70 -5.22
C THR A 74 -7.29 -5.35 -5.77
N LYS A 75 -6.79 -5.31 -7.01
CA LYS A 75 -6.46 -4.08 -7.71
C LYS A 75 -7.67 -3.53 -8.46
N PRO A 76 -7.73 -2.21 -8.74
CA PRO A 76 -8.84 -1.61 -9.47
C PRO A 76 -9.09 -2.19 -10.86
N ASP A 77 -8.03 -2.64 -11.52
CA ASP A 77 -8.00 -3.24 -12.86
C ASP A 77 -7.99 -4.78 -12.85
N ASP A 78 -8.14 -5.40 -11.67
CA ASP A 78 -8.17 -6.86 -11.55
C ASP A 78 -9.50 -7.43 -12.07
N ASN A 79 -9.44 -8.57 -12.74
CA ASN A 79 -10.63 -9.32 -13.17
C ASN A 79 -11.33 -10.02 -11.99
N ASN A 80 -10.61 -10.26 -10.90
CA ASN A 80 -11.13 -10.89 -9.70
C ASN A 80 -11.96 -9.91 -8.86
N THR A 81 -12.99 -10.43 -8.22
CA THR A 81 -13.82 -9.63 -7.30
C THR A 81 -13.12 -9.43 -5.97
N LEU A 82 -13.46 -8.33 -5.30
CA LEU A 82 -13.02 -8.03 -3.93
C LEU A 82 -13.31 -9.20 -2.97
N ILE A 83 -14.52 -9.77 -3.05
CA ILE A 83 -14.95 -10.89 -2.21
C ILE A 83 -14.08 -12.12 -2.44
N ALA A 84 -13.76 -12.44 -3.70
CA ALA A 84 -12.97 -13.62 -4.02
C ALA A 84 -11.55 -13.52 -3.44
N VAL A 85 -10.90 -12.37 -3.53
CA VAL A 85 -9.51 -12.18 -3.08
C VAL A 85 -9.43 -11.79 -1.61
N ASP A 86 -10.14 -10.72 -1.21
CA ASP A 86 -9.98 -10.12 0.12
C ASP A 86 -10.86 -10.77 1.21
N TRP A 87 -11.76 -11.68 0.83
CA TRP A 87 -12.50 -12.51 1.78
C TRP A 87 -12.17 -13.98 1.64
N TYR A 88 -12.65 -14.67 0.59
CA TYR A 88 -12.45 -16.13 0.46
C TYR A 88 -10.98 -16.51 0.35
N GLY A 89 -10.17 -15.76 -0.40
CA GLY A 89 -8.73 -15.97 -0.48
C GLY A 89 -8.04 -15.84 0.88
N LYS A 90 -8.45 -14.89 1.73
CA LYS A 90 -7.87 -14.73 3.07
C LYS A 90 -8.32 -15.83 4.03
N LEU A 91 -9.57 -16.28 3.95
CA LEU A 91 -10.02 -17.43 4.72
C LEU A 91 -9.20 -18.68 4.39
N LEU A 92 -8.95 -18.91 3.10
CA LEU A 92 -8.11 -20.01 2.63
C LEU A 92 -6.67 -19.90 3.16
N LEU A 93 -6.07 -18.70 3.16
CA LEU A 93 -4.74 -18.49 3.74
C LEU A 93 -4.70 -18.83 5.23
N LEU A 94 -5.70 -18.40 5.99
CA LEU A 94 -5.78 -18.73 7.42
C LEU A 94 -5.93 -20.24 7.62
N GLU A 95 -6.76 -20.90 6.83
CA GLU A 95 -6.97 -22.35 6.95
C GLU A 95 -5.69 -23.11 6.65
N LEU A 96 -5.01 -22.85 5.52
CA LEU A 96 -3.74 -23.49 5.19
C LEU A 96 -2.65 -23.19 6.23
N SER A 97 -2.68 -22.00 6.83
CA SER A 97 -1.74 -21.60 7.87
C SER A 97 -1.84 -22.41 9.16
N LYS A 98 -3.03 -22.93 9.50
CA LYS A 98 -3.23 -23.79 10.69
C LYS A 98 -2.47 -25.11 10.57
N TYR A 99 -2.32 -25.64 9.37
CA TYR A 99 -1.59 -26.89 9.12
C TYR A 99 -0.08 -26.68 8.95
N THR A 100 0.37 -25.41 9.00
CA THR A 100 1.77 -25.04 8.86
C THR A 100 2.32 -24.60 10.21
N LYS A 101 3.49 -25.11 10.63
CA LYS A 101 4.14 -24.68 11.88
C LYS A 101 4.73 -23.28 11.77
N LEU A 102 3.86 -22.27 11.58
CA LEU A 102 4.27 -20.89 11.41
C LEU A 102 4.81 -20.29 12.71
N LYS A 103 5.92 -19.54 12.57
CA LYS A 103 6.43 -18.67 13.62
C LYS A 103 5.73 -17.31 13.63
N ARG A 104 5.25 -16.84 12.46
CA ARG A 104 4.58 -15.56 12.31
C ARG A 104 3.71 -15.48 11.06
N PHE A 105 2.54 -14.90 11.17
CA PHE A 105 1.71 -14.43 10.08
C PHE A 105 1.60 -12.90 10.17
N ILE A 106 2.14 -12.17 9.18
CA ILE A 106 2.01 -10.71 9.10
C ILE A 106 0.84 -10.39 8.18
N PHE A 107 -0.14 -9.65 8.72
CA PHE A 107 -1.29 -9.18 7.98
C PHE A 107 -1.28 -7.65 7.84
N LEU A 108 -1.46 -7.17 6.60
CA LEU A 108 -1.52 -5.75 6.31
C LEU A 108 -2.98 -5.31 6.23
N SER A 109 -3.36 -4.49 7.18
CA SER A 109 -4.73 -4.02 7.34
C SER A 109 -4.84 -2.51 7.17
N ILE A 110 -6.04 -2.00 7.33
CA ILE A 110 -6.38 -0.60 7.15
C ILE A 110 -6.71 0.02 8.50
N LEU A 111 -6.22 1.23 8.74
CA LEU A 111 -6.52 1.98 9.95
C LEU A 111 -8.04 2.21 10.07
N ASN A 112 -8.57 2.09 11.28
CA ASN A 112 -10.00 2.27 11.59
C ASN A 112 -10.95 1.35 10.79
N SER A 113 -10.48 0.20 10.28
CA SER A 113 -11.33 -0.76 9.55
C SER A 113 -12.57 -1.19 10.34
N GLU A 114 -12.50 -1.18 11.67
CA GLU A 114 -13.61 -1.49 12.59
C GLU A 114 -14.73 -0.43 12.61
N LYS A 115 -14.44 0.80 12.23
CA LYS A 115 -15.39 1.94 12.30
C LYS A 115 -16.26 2.07 11.06
N TYR A 116 -15.88 1.41 9.96
CA TYR A 116 -16.53 1.58 8.65
C TYR A 116 -17.06 0.25 8.09
N PRO A 117 -18.03 -0.40 8.76
CA PRO A 117 -18.56 -1.69 8.34
C PRO A 117 -19.33 -1.65 7.02
N ASP A 118 -19.75 -0.45 6.60
CA ASP A 118 -20.45 -0.23 5.33
C ASP A 118 -19.52 -0.22 4.11
N ILE A 119 -18.20 -0.12 4.32
CA ILE A 119 -17.20 -0.20 3.27
C ILE A 119 -16.72 -1.63 3.18
N ALA A 120 -17.00 -2.29 2.04
CA ALA A 120 -16.79 -3.73 1.88
C ALA A 120 -15.35 -4.15 2.22
N LEU A 121 -14.34 -3.47 1.70
CA LEU A 121 -12.93 -3.77 1.98
C LEU A 121 -12.60 -3.61 3.46
N MET A 122 -13.06 -2.53 4.10
CA MET A 122 -12.82 -2.26 5.53
C MET A 122 -13.44 -3.36 6.41
N LYS A 123 -14.70 -3.71 6.09
CA LYS A 123 -15.42 -4.80 6.76
C LYS A 123 -14.65 -6.12 6.66
N MET A 124 -14.21 -6.49 5.44
CA MET A 124 -13.45 -7.73 5.23
C MET A 124 -12.13 -7.72 5.98
N LYS A 125 -11.34 -6.63 5.89
CA LYS A 125 -10.08 -6.50 6.63
C LYS A 125 -10.30 -6.68 8.13
N TYR A 126 -11.29 -6.01 8.70
CA TYR A 126 -11.61 -6.13 10.13
C TYR A 126 -12.06 -7.56 10.52
N GLN A 127 -12.87 -8.22 9.69
CA GLN A 127 -13.28 -9.60 9.96
C GLN A 127 -12.08 -10.56 9.92
N ILE A 128 -11.16 -10.41 8.96
CA ILE A 128 -9.92 -11.21 8.90
C ILE A 128 -9.04 -10.94 10.11
N GLU A 129 -8.92 -9.70 10.58
CA GLU A 129 -8.22 -9.40 11.84
C GLU A 129 -8.81 -10.17 13.03
N LYS A 130 -10.14 -10.24 13.14
CA LYS A 130 -10.83 -10.97 14.21
C LYS A 130 -10.56 -12.48 14.11
N LEU A 131 -10.68 -13.03 12.91
CA LEU A 131 -10.41 -14.46 12.69
C LEU A 131 -8.95 -14.81 12.99
N LEU A 132 -8.01 -13.99 12.60
CA LEU A 132 -6.58 -14.20 12.87
C LEU A 132 -6.29 -14.21 14.39
N LYS A 133 -6.92 -13.31 15.16
CA LYS A 133 -6.77 -13.25 16.62
C LYS A 133 -7.22 -14.54 17.33
N ILE A 134 -8.26 -15.21 16.83
CA ILE A 134 -8.80 -16.42 17.44
C ILE A 134 -8.30 -17.70 16.78
N SER A 135 -7.47 -17.60 15.73
CA SER A 135 -7.03 -18.75 14.93
C SER A 135 -5.98 -19.64 15.62
N GLY A 136 -5.32 -19.13 16.65
CA GLY A 136 -4.15 -19.76 17.27
C GLY A 136 -2.85 -19.60 16.47
N ILE A 137 -2.90 -18.95 15.28
CA ILE A 137 -1.72 -18.66 14.47
C ILE A 137 -0.98 -17.47 15.08
N PRO A 138 0.34 -17.56 15.35
CA PRO A 138 1.12 -16.42 15.82
C PRO A 138 1.10 -15.30 14.79
N PHE A 139 0.65 -14.08 15.15
CA PHE A 139 0.44 -13.02 14.18
C PHE A 139 1.10 -11.69 14.55
N THR A 140 1.21 -10.81 13.56
CA THR A 140 1.41 -9.37 13.72
C THR A 140 0.54 -8.66 12.67
N ILE A 141 -0.27 -7.69 13.09
CA ILE A 141 -1.13 -6.92 12.18
C ILE A 141 -0.61 -5.49 12.13
N PHE A 142 -0.36 -4.99 10.92
CA PHE A 142 -0.02 -3.58 10.69
C PHE A 142 -1.21 -2.86 10.07
N LYS A 143 -1.64 -1.75 10.68
CA LYS A 143 -2.71 -0.88 10.19
C LYS A 143 -2.12 0.39 9.61
N TYR A 144 -2.42 0.67 8.35
CA TYR A 144 -1.93 1.84 7.61
C TYR A 144 -3.08 2.79 7.29
N ALA A 145 -2.81 4.11 7.35
CA ALA A 145 -3.73 5.14 6.86
C ALA A 145 -3.61 5.29 5.32
N GLY A 146 -2.40 5.17 4.79
CA GLY A 146 -2.09 5.28 3.37
C GLY A 146 -0.60 5.36 3.12
N PHE A 147 -0.23 5.34 1.84
CA PHE A 147 1.18 5.36 1.40
C PHE A 147 1.49 6.61 0.59
N PHE A 148 2.72 7.13 0.69
CA PHE A 148 3.21 8.27 -0.08
C PHE A 148 3.04 8.06 -1.59
N GLN A 149 3.24 6.83 -2.08
CA GLN A 149 3.09 6.47 -3.49
C GLN A 149 1.69 6.73 -4.04
N ALA A 150 0.66 6.64 -3.20
CA ALA A 150 -0.71 6.95 -3.61
C ALA A 150 -0.94 8.45 -3.82
N LEU A 151 -0.22 9.30 -3.06
CA LEU A 151 -0.35 10.76 -3.12
C LEU A 151 0.16 11.33 -4.45
N ILE A 152 1.12 10.65 -5.09
CA ILE A 152 1.60 11.03 -6.42
C ILE A 152 0.46 11.06 -7.43
N ASN A 153 -0.31 9.97 -7.52
CA ASN A 153 -1.44 9.87 -8.45
C ASN A 153 -2.63 10.75 -8.02
N GLN A 154 -2.75 11.01 -6.73
CA GLN A 154 -3.87 11.77 -6.19
C GLN A 154 -3.66 13.29 -6.30
N TYR A 155 -2.43 13.77 -6.12
CA TYR A 155 -2.11 15.19 -6.04
C TYR A 155 -1.04 15.62 -7.05
N ALA A 156 0.15 15.00 -7.05
CA ALA A 156 1.29 15.49 -7.81
C ALA A 156 1.05 15.46 -9.33
N ILE A 157 0.63 14.31 -9.87
CA ILE A 157 0.36 14.16 -11.31
C ILE A 157 -0.78 15.09 -11.79
N PRO A 158 -1.96 15.13 -11.14
CA PRO A 158 -3.02 16.05 -11.55
C PRO A 158 -2.59 17.53 -11.55
N ILE A 159 -1.79 17.96 -10.57
CA ILE A 159 -1.29 19.34 -10.53
C ILE A 159 -0.33 19.60 -11.69
N LEU A 160 0.61 18.71 -11.98
CA LEU A 160 1.54 18.82 -13.12
C LEU A 160 0.81 18.84 -14.45
N GLU A 161 -0.21 18.03 -14.63
CA GLU A 161 -1.01 17.92 -15.86
C GLU A 161 -2.11 18.98 -15.95
N GLN A 162 -2.23 19.87 -14.95
CA GLN A 162 -3.31 20.87 -14.86
C GLN A 162 -4.72 20.27 -14.87
N ASN A 163 -4.85 19.04 -14.38
CA ASN A 163 -6.12 18.36 -14.14
C ASN A 163 -6.72 18.77 -12.78
N ALA A 164 -8.03 18.52 -12.60
CA ALA A 164 -8.70 18.81 -11.33
C ALA A 164 -8.25 17.84 -10.23
N VAL A 165 -7.85 18.39 -9.08
CA VAL A 165 -7.61 17.65 -7.84
C VAL A 165 -8.91 17.60 -7.05
N ILE A 166 -9.42 16.39 -6.82
CA ILE A 166 -10.63 16.19 -6.04
C ILE A 166 -10.26 16.19 -4.55
N ILE A 167 -10.87 17.10 -3.79
CA ILE A 167 -10.77 17.18 -2.34
C ILE A 167 -12.16 17.07 -1.71
N THR A 168 -12.23 16.62 -0.47
CA THR A 168 -13.48 16.56 0.27
C THR A 168 -13.61 17.74 1.23
N SER A 169 -14.84 18.09 1.58
CA SER A 169 -15.14 19.18 2.52
C SER A 169 -14.54 18.96 3.92
N GLU A 170 -14.24 17.72 4.27
CA GLU A 170 -13.55 17.36 5.51
C GLU A 170 -12.21 16.74 5.15
N SER A 171 -11.12 17.39 5.59
CA SER A 171 -9.76 16.94 5.35
C SER A 171 -9.12 16.50 6.69
N PRO A 172 -9.23 15.21 7.03
CA PRO A 172 -8.59 14.71 8.25
C PRO A 172 -7.07 14.74 8.11
N LYS A 173 -6.38 14.91 9.23
CA LYS A 173 -4.92 14.75 9.27
C LYS A 173 -4.56 13.28 9.30
N LEU A 174 -3.78 12.82 8.32
CA LEU A 174 -3.32 11.45 8.17
C LEU A 174 -1.80 11.35 8.24
N ALA A 175 -1.28 10.36 8.97
CA ALA A 175 0.12 9.99 8.90
C ALA A 175 0.28 8.93 7.81
N TYR A 176 0.61 9.37 6.62
CA TYR A 176 1.01 8.49 5.54
C TYR A 176 2.41 7.92 5.80
N ILE A 177 2.80 6.86 5.11
CA ILE A 177 4.12 6.24 5.26
C ILE A 177 4.67 5.85 3.89
N ASP A 178 6.00 5.89 3.74
CA ASP A 178 6.66 5.32 2.58
C ASP A 178 6.55 3.79 2.56
N THR A 179 6.43 3.19 1.38
CA THR A 179 6.32 1.72 1.27
C THR A 179 7.60 0.98 1.62
N GLN A 180 8.78 1.61 1.51
CA GLN A 180 10.04 1.01 1.94
C GLN A 180 10.11 0.97 3.47
N ASP A 181 9.68 2.04 4.14
CA ASP A 181 9.56 2.09 5.60
C ASP A 181 8.52 1.09 6.12
N ALA A 182 7.36 1.02 5.47
CA ALA A 182 6.34 0.02 5.79
C ALA A 182 6.89 -1.42 5.66
N ALA A 183 7.67 -1.69 4.62
CA ALA A 183 8.34 -2.97 4.43
C ALA A 183 9.40 -3.23 5.51
N PHE A 184 10.18 -2.20 5.87
CA PHE A 184 11.17 -2.29 6.95
C PHE A 184 10.52 -2.65 8.29
N LEU A 185 9.40 -1.99 8.67
CA LEU A 185 8.63 -2.33 9.87
C LEU A 185 8.17 -3.79 9.86
N CYS A 186 7.63 -4.26 8.74
CA CYS A 186 7.19 -5.65 8.60
C CYS A 186 8.33 -6.64 8.82
N ILE A 187 9.48 -6.45 8.16
CA ILE A 187 10.61 -7.37 8.24
C ILE A 187 11.26 -7.32 9.61
N LYS A 188 11.46 -6.12 10.18
CA LYS A 188 12.04 -5.97 11.53
C LYS A 188 11.19 -6.66 12.60
N SER A 189 9.87 -6.63 12.47
CA SER A 189 8.97 -7.29 13.43
C SER A 189 9.15 -8.80 13.53
N LEU A 190 9.66 -9.46 12.48
CA LEU A 190 9.88 -10.92 12.49
C LEU A 190 10.96 -11.36 13.50
N SER A 191 11.93 -10.51 13.77
CA SER A 191 13.02 -10.78 14.73
C SER A 191 12.67 -10.40 16.17
N ILE A 192 11.59 -9.63 16.39
CA ILE A 192 11.21 -9.11 17.70
C ILE A 192 10.06 -9.93 18.28
N GLN A 193 10.32 -10.65 19.35
CA GLN A 193 9.32 -11.54 19.97
C GLN A 193 8.13 -10.78 20.56
N THR A 194 8.34 -9.60 21.09
CA THR A 194 7.29 -8.77 21.70
C THR A 194 6.26 -8.23 20.71
N THR A 195 6.51 -8.34 19.39
CA THR A 195 5.55 -7.99 18.34
C THR A 195 4.58 -9.11 18.00
N ARG A 196 4.79 -10.31 18.58
CA ARG A 196 3.91 -11.44 18.41
C ARG A 196 2.56 -11.18 19.07
N ASP A 197 1.50 -11.55 18.34
CA ASP A 197 0.09 -11.42 18.75
C ASP A 197 -0.29 -9.97 19.08
N LYS A 198 0.29 -9.03 18.31
CA LYS A 198 0.08 -7.58 18.45
C LYS A 198 -0.46 -6.95 17.18
N ILE A 199 -1.12 -5.81 17.38
CA ILE A 199 -1.60 -4.92 16.31
C ILE A 199 -0.88 -3.60 16.46
N PHE A 200 -0.34 -3.10 15.35
CA PHE A 200 0.41 -1.87 15.28
C PHE A 200 -0.25 -0.89 14.31
N THR A 201 -0.44 0.34 14.76
CA THR A 201 -0.79 1.47 13.91
C THR A 201 0.50 2.09 13.38
N THR A 202 0.60 2.26 12.07
CA THR A 202 1.81 2.74 11.41
C THR A 202 1.55 4.00 10.58
N GLY A 203 2.54 4.86 10.50
CA GLY A 203 2.54 6.11 9.76
C GLY A 203 3.87 6.81 9.95
N SER A 204 4.14 7.89 9.23
CA SER A 204 5.29 8.76 9.49
C SER A 204 5.13 9.53 10.80
N SER A 205 6.17 10.27 11.20
CA SER A 205 6.13 11.13 12.38
C SER A 205 5.24 12.36 12.20
N GLN A 206 4.89 12.71 10.97
CA GLN A 206 4.09 13.86 10.62
C GLN A 206 2.70 13.47 10.11
N VAL A 207 1.73 14.32 10.41
CA VAL A 207 0.35 14.19 9.90
C VAL A 207 0.07 15.31 8.92
N TRP A 208 -0.63 14.99 7.83
CA TRP A 208 -0.88 15.89 6.72
C TRP A 208 -2.37 15.97 6.40
N LYS A 209 -2.86 17.19 6.14
CA LYS A 209 -4.16 17.43 5.48
C LYS A 209 -3.97 17.42 3.97
N SER A 210 -5.06 17.18 3.23
CA SER A 210 -5.05 17.25 1.76
C SER A 210 -4.58 18.61 1.26
N GLU A 211 -5.03 19.70 1.89
CA GLU A 211 -4.66 21.06 1.54
C GLU A 211 -3.15 21.30 1.71
N GLU A 212 -2.56 20.84 2.81
CA GLU A 212 -1.12 20.98 3.09
C GLU A 212 -0.28 20.23 2.04
N ILE A 213 -0.76 19.05 1.59
CA ILE A 213 -0.10 18.26 0.53
C ILE A 213 -0.21 18.98 -0.82
N ILE A 214 -1.38 19.57 -1.12
CA ILE A 214 -1.59 20.35 -2.34
C ILE A 214 -0.67 21.56 -2.36
N GLU A 215 -0.61 22.35 -1.29
CA GLU A 215 0.29 23.49 -1.17
C GLU A 215 1.76 23.11 -1.37
N LEU A 216 2.17 21.97 -0.81
CA LEU A 216 3.51 21.44 -1.00
C LEU A 216 3.76 21.06 -2.47
N CYS A 217 2.82 20.38 -3.12
CA CYS A 217 2.93 20.03 -4.55
C CYS A 217 2.94 21.28 -5.44
N GLU A 218 2.12 22.31 -5.16
CA GLU A 218 2.14 23.59 -5.86
C GLU A 218 3.52 24.26 -5.75
N LYS A 219 4.07 24.31 -4.55
CA LYS A 219 5.40 24.89 -4.30
C LYS A 219 6.50 24.16 -5.06
N LEU A 220 6.45 22.83 -5.12
CA LEU A 220 7.48 22.00 -5.77
C LEU A 220 7.35 21.99 -7.29
N SER A 221 6.12 22.06 -7.82
CA SER A 221 5.86 22.05 -9.28
C SER A 221 5.89 23.45 -9.92
N GLY A 222 5.74 24.52 -9.13
CA GLY A 222 5.50 25.86 -9.63
C GLY A 222 4.13 26.07 -10.31
N GLN A 223 3.24 25.08 -10.23
CA GLN A 223 1.91 25.07 -10.84
C GLN A 223 0.81 25.23 -9.77
N LYS A 224 -0.25 25.98 -10.08
CA LYS A 224 -1.40 26.09 -9.20
C LYS A 224 -2.38 24.94 -9.41
N ALA A 225 -2.85 24.34 -8.31
CA ALA A 225 -3.82 23.27 -8.34
C ALA A 225 -5.23 23.80 -8.73
N LYS A 226 -5.90 23.07 -9.60
CA LYS A 226 -7.32 23.26 -9.86
C LYS A 226 -8.11 22.36 -8.93
N THR A 227 -8.45 22.83 -7.73
CA THR A 227 -9.16 22.02 -6.76
C THR A 227 -10.66 21.96 -7.04
N GLN A 228 -11.24 20.78 -6.91
CA GLN A 228 -12.68 20.54 -7.02
C GLN A 228 -13.18 19.92 -5.72
N MET A 229 -13.99 20.68 -4.99
CA MET A 229 -14.51 20.26 -3.68
C MET A 229 -15.75 19.38 -3.87
N VAL A 230 -15.74 18.19 -3.26
CA VAL A 230 -16.87 17.26 -3.26
C VAL A 230 -17.34 17.03 -1.83
N SER A 231 -18.64 17.24 -1.58
CA SER A 231 -19.18 17.05 -0.23
C SER A 231 -19.26 15.57 0.13
N LEU A 232 -19.00 15.21 1.39
CA LEU A 232 -19.13 13.83 1.87
C LEU A 232 -20.56 13.28 1.70
N LEU A 233 -21.56 14.17 1.83
CA LEU A 233 -22.95 13.77 1.63
C LEU A 233 -23.21 13.36 0.19
N SER A 234 -22.72 14.13 -0.80
CA SER A 234 -22.86 13.79 -2.22
C SER A 234 -22.12 12.48 -2.56
N LEU A 235 -20.97 12.24 -1.93
CA LEU A 235 -20.25 10.97 -2.08
C LEU A 235 -21.03 9.78 -1.48
N ARG A 236 -21.67 9.95 -0.32
CA ARG A 236 -22.53 8.91 0.28
C ARG A 236 -23.75 8.60 -0.59
N ILE A 237 -24.40 9.62 -1.13
CA ILE A 237 -25.54 9.46 -2.05
C ILE A 237 -25.08 8.78 -3.33
N LEU A 238 -23.99 9.25 -3.94
CA LEU A 238 -23.42 8.64 -5.14
C LEU A 238 -23.06 7.18 -4.90
N ARG A 239 -22.50 6.83 -3.75
CA ARG A 239 -22.20 5.45 -3.34
C ARG A 239 -23.43 4.59 -3.24
N GLN A 240 -24.54 5.10 -2.69
CA GLN A 240 -25.80 4.36 -2.61
C GLN A 240 -26.38 4.08 -3.99
N ILE A 241 -26.33 5.06 -4.90
CA ILE A 241 -26.86 4.92 -6.27
C ILE A 241 -25.95 4.03 -7.12
N THR A 242 -24.63 4.17 -6.98
CA THR A 242 -23.65 3.45 -7.80
C THR A 242 -23.30 2.06 -7.26
N GLY A 243 -23.76 1.70 -6.07
CA GLY A 243 -23.66 0.32 -5.54
C GLY A 243 -24.27 -0.75 -6.44
N PHE A 244 -25.08 -0.34 -7.44
CA PHE A 244 -25.60 -1.19 -8.49
C PHE A 244 -24.63 -1.41 -9.67
N PHE A 245 -23.54 -0.66 -9.79
CA PHE A 245 -22.57 -0.77 -10.89
C PHE A 245 -21.18 -1.19 -10.39
N ALA A 246 -20.69 -2.32 -10.87
CA ALA A 246 -19.42 -2.92 -10.41
C ALA A 246 -18.18 -2.00 -10.55
N TRP A 247 -18.14 -1.05 -11.50
CA TRP A 247 -17.03 -0.13 -11.70
C TRP A 247 -16.99 1.01 -10.67
N SER A 248 -18.12 1.36 -10.09
CA SER A 248 -18.25 2.47 -9.13
C SER A 248 -17.85 2.07 -7.70
N LEU A 249 -17.86 0.78 -7.37
CA LEU A 249 -17.32 0.28 -6.10
C LEU A 249 -15.85 0.69 -5.92
N LYS A 250 -15.09 0.71 -7.02
CA LYS A 250 -13.67 1.10 -7.03
C LYS A 250 -13.44 2.58 -6.70
N ILE A 251 -14.38 3.46 -7.05
CA ILE A 251 -14.34 4.89 -6.75
C ILE A 251 -14.84 5.13 -5.32
N SER A 252 -15.92 4.48 -4.89
CA SER A 252 -16.48 4.63 -3.55
C SER A 252 -15.51 4.18 -2.44
N GLU A 253 -14.73 3.14 -2.69
CA GLU A 253 -13.70 2.67 -1.75
C GLU A 253 -12.55 3.66 -1.59
N ARG A 254 -12.14 4.35 -2.66
CA ARG A 254 -11.13 5.42 -2.58
C ARG A 254 -11.61 6.63 -1.81
N LEU A 255 -12.89 6.98 -1.98
CA LEU A 255 -13.52 8.11 -1.32
C LEU A 255 -13.83 7.85 0.16
N ALA A 256 -14.03 6.59 0.53
CA ALA A 256 -14.27 6.19 1.91
C ALA A 256 -13.03 6.36 2.82
N PHE A 257 -11.81 6.36 2.27
CA PHE A 257 -10.60 6.68 3.03
C PHE A 257 -10.59 8.11 3.59
N VAL A 258 -11.38 9.01 3.04
CA VAL A 258 -11.40 10.42 3.44
C VAL A 258 -12.20 10.68 4.72
N GLU A 259 -13.13 9.78 5.11
CA GLU A 259 -13.91 9.94 6.34
C GLU A 259 -13.13 9.61 7.64
N LEU A 260 -11.84 9.28 7.52
CA LEU A 260 -11.20 8.34 8.45
C LEU A 260 -10.69 8.85 9.79
N ILE A 261 -10.52 10.13 10.14
CA ILE A 261 -9.92 10.43 11.46
C ILE A 261 -10.32 11.78 12.08
N ASN A 262 -11.09 11.74 13.18
CA ASN A 262 -11.39 12.91 14.01
C ASN A 262 -10.58 12.99 15.33
N ASN A 263 -9.66 12.05 15.62
CA ASN A 263 -8.93 12.05 16.90
C ASN A 263 -7.41 11.87 16.70
N ASN A 264 -6.74 12.97 16.35
CA ASN A 264 -5.31 13.01 16.01
C ASN A 264 -4.37 12.61 17.17
N GLN A 265 -4.68 12.91 18.42
CA GLN A 265 -3.76 12.66 19.54
C GLN A 265 -3.60 11.16 19.85
N MET A 266 -4.70 10.41 19.92
CA MET A 266 -4.63 8.95 20.13
C MET A 266 -3.94 8.22 18.98
N TYR A 267 -4.10 8.73 17.78
CA TYR A 267 -3.49 8.15 16.58
C TYR A 267 -1.97 8.28 16.60
N MET A 268 -1.44 9.49 16.84
CA MET A 268 0.01 9.72 16.92
C MET A 268 0.67 8.96 18.08
N SER A 269 0.02 8.88 19.25
CA SER A 269 0.56 8.08 20.35
C SER A 269 0.65 6.59 20.01
N SER A 270 -0.30 6.07 19.23
CA SER A 270 -0.27 4.68 18.75
C SER A 270 0.90 4.43 17.79
N ILE A 271 1.21 5.38 16.89
CA ILE A 271 2.36 5.30 15.99
C ILE A 271 3.68 5.32 16.78
N ILE A 272 3.82 6.24 17.74
CA ILE A 272 5.00 6.32 18.62
C ILE A 272 5.20 5.01 19.39
N ASN A 273 4.13 4.41 19.90
CA ASN A 273 4.20 3.11 20.57
C ASN A 273 4.64 1.99 19.63
N THR A 274 4.25 2.05 18.35
CA THR A 274 4.72 1.10 17.33
C THR A 274 6.24 1.22 17.13
N TYR A 275 6.75 2.43 16.98
CA TYR A 275 8.19 2.66 16.85
C TYR A 275 8.96 2.19 18.06
N ARG A 276 8.46 2.49 19.26
CA ARG A 276 9.08 2.00 20.52
C ARG A 276 9.08 0.48 20.59
N ALA A 277 7.98 -0.20 20.23
CA ALA A 277 7.88 -1.65 20.23
C ALA A 277 8.81 -2.33 19.22
N LEU A 278 9.15 -1.64 18.13
CA LEU A 278 10.05 -2.10 17.09
C LEU A 278 11.50 -1.62 17.28
N ASP A 279 11.78 -0.88 18.36
CA ASP A 279 13.08 -0.27 18.62
C ASP A 279 13.59 0.54 17.40
N ILE A 280 12.79 1.53 17.01
CA ILE A 280 13.02 2.42 15.87
C ILE A 280 12.84 3.86 16.34
N LYS A 281 13.70 4.76 15.88
CA LYS A 281 13.51 6.18 16.09
C LYS A 281 12.62 6.74 14.99
N PRO A 282 11.62 7.58 15.33
CA PRO A 282 10.75 8.21 14.31
C PRO A 282 11.53 8.97 13.22
N THR A 283 12.71 9.51 13.56
CA THR A 283 13.60 10.21 12.63
C THR A 283 14.32 9.32 11.61
N GLU A 284 14.22 8.00 11.76
CA GLU A 284 14.73 7.04 10.76
C GLU A 284 13.75 6.83 9.60
N MET A 285 12.50 7.31 9.74
CA MET A 285 11.46 7.17 8.73
C MET A 285 11.48 8.35 7.76
N LEU A 286 11.20 8.07 6.51
CA LEU A 286 11.14 9.06 5.45
C LEU A 286 9.98 10.05 5.70
N GLU A 287 10.24 11.33 5.53
CA GLU A 287 9.21 12.37 5.63
C GLU A 287 8.61 12.68 4.25
N LEU A 288 7.33 13.05 4.23
CA LEU A 288 6.58 13.27 2.98
C LEU A 288 7.14 14.41 2.13
N ASP A 289 7.57 15.48 2.76
CA ASP A 289 8.14 16.65 2.06
C ASP A 289 9.43 16.27 1.32
N PHE A 290 10.29 15.48 1.94
CA PHE A 290 11.50 14.96 1.30
C PHE A 290 11.15 14.02 0.13
N TYR A 291 10.21 13.08 0.35
CA TYR A 291 9.74 12.15 -0.69
C TYR A 291 9.18 12.87 -1.92
N LEU A 292 8.32 13.88 -1.70
CA LEU A 292 7.74 14.64 -2.81
C LEU A 292 8.78 15.49 -3.52
N ARG A 293 9.74 16.09 -2.79
CA ARG A 293 10.85 16.84 -3.38
C ARG A 293 11.69 15.97 -4.31
N GLU A 294 12.14 14.81 -3.85
CA GLU A 294 12.88 13.86 -4.70
C GLU A 294 12.07 13.43 -5.93
N TYR A 295 10.76 13.20 -5.75
CA TYR A 295 9.89 12.85 -6.87
C TYR A 295 9.82 13.95 -7.92
N PHE A 296 9.60 15.20 -7.52
CA PHE A 296 9.52 16.33 -8.45
C PHE A 296 10.87 16.61 -9.12
N GLU A 297 11.98 16.54 -8.41
CA GLU A 297 13.33 16.68 -8.96
C GLU A 297 13.61 15.60 -10.02
N MET A 298 13.27 14.35 -9.74
CA MET A 298 13.40 13.25 -10.70
C MET A 298 12.55 13.48 -11.96
N MET A 299 11.31 13.95 -11.80
CA MET A 299 10.41 14.25 -12.92
C MET A 299 10.94 15.39 -13.77
N LEU A 300 11.41 16.49 -13.18
CA LEU A 300 11.99 17.63 -13.89
C LEU A 300 13.23 17.22 -14.69
N ASN A 301 14.15 16.50 -14.07
CA ASN A 301 15.35 15.97 -14.73
C ASN A 301 14.99 15.06 -15.92
N THR A 302 13.93 14.25 -15.78
CA THR A 302 13.46 13.38 -16.87
C THR A 302 12.90 14.19 -18.03
N LEU A 303 12.11 15.24 -17.75
CA LEU A 303 11.57 16.14 -18.77
C LEU A 303 12.68 16.91 -19.49
N GLU A 304 13.66 17.42 -18.78
CA GLU A 304 14.82 18.11 -19.38
C GLU A 304 15.62 17.19 -20.31
N ASN A 305 15.87 15.94 -19.88
CA ASN A 305 16.56 14.95 -20.71
C ASN A 305 15.78 14.57 -21.97
N LEU A 306 14.45 14.46 -21.89
CA LEU A 306 13.59 14.21 -23.04
C LEU A 306 13.60 15.38 -24.02
N ASN A 307 13.51 16.63 -23.52
CA ASN A 307 13.58 17.82 -24.34
C ASN A 307 14.95 17.97 -25.02
N ALA A 308 16.05 17.74 -24.29
CA ALA A 308 17.40 17.75 -24.86
C ALA A 308 17.60 16.68 -25.93
N GLY A 309 17.01 15.48 -25.71
CA GLY A 309 17.00 14.40 -26.71
C GLY A 309 16.20 14.72 -27.96
N GLN A 310 15.06 15.40 -27.84
CA GLN A 310 14.25 15.87 -28.96
C GLN A 310 14.95 17.00 -29.73
N ILE A 311 15.60 17.93 -29.04
CA ILE A 311 16.38 19.02 -29.67
C ILE A 311 17.54 18.42 -30.47
N LYS A 312 18.28 17.43 -29.91
CA LYS A 312 19.36 16.72 -30.65
C LYS A 312 18.84 15.96 -31.89
N LYS A 313 17.67 15.31 -31.79
CA LYS A 313 17.03 14.65 -32.94
C LYS A 313 16.63 15.67 -34.04
N ASN A 314 16.02 16.80 -33.65
CA ASN A 314 15.60 17.82 -34.58
C ASN A 314 16.79 18.53 -35.22
N SER A 315 17.86 18.82 -34.48
CA SER A 315 19.09 19.41 -35.04
C SER A 315 19.83 18.43 -35.96
N SER A 316 19.86 17.14 -35.66
CA SER A 316 20.46 16.14 -36.57
C SER A 316 19.62 15.93 -37.85
N TYR A 317 18.31 16.16 -37.78
CA TYR A 317 17.43 16.14 -38.98
C TYR A 317 17.62 17.36 -39.89
N LEU A 318 17.87 18.55 -39.29
CA LEU A 318 18.17 19.77 -40.01
C LEU A 318 19.58 19.72 -40.66
N ILE A 319 20.57 19.17 -39.98
CA ILE A 319 21.94 19.00 -40.52
C ILE A 319 22.01 17.96 -41.66
N LYS A 320 21.07 17.01 -41.70
CA LYS A 320 20.97 16.04 -42.81
C LYS A 320 20.19 16.56 -44.02
N LYS A 321 19.59 17.76 -43.95
CA LYS A 321 18.84 18.41 -45.02
C LYS A 321 19.58 19.62 -45.64
N LEU A 322 20.77 19.97 -45.13
CA LEU A 322 21.75 20.88 -45.71
C LEU A 322 22.88 20.06 -46.33
#